data_38f7c5032efa79789d4b62afe018976f
#
_entry.id   38f7c5032efa79789d4b62afe018976f
#
_cell.length_a   1.000
_cell.length_b   1.000
_cell.length_c   1.000
_cell.angle_alpha   90.00
_cell.angle_beta   90.00
_cell.angle_gamma   90.00
#
_symmetry.space_group_name_H-M   'P 1'
#
loop_
_entity.id
_entity.type
_entity.pdbx_description
1 polymer ?
#
loop_
_entity_poly.entity_id
_entity_poly.type
_entity_poly.pdbx_seq_one_letter_code
_entity_poly.pdbx_strand_id
1 'polypeptide(L)'
;MIGWISTWGIRCGIATYSRFLVEQMNDVVVMCQSGEGDVEGAIPCWQRDSNFFGGIIAQIAAKGIDTVVIQHQPGLLRFSYLNELLLKLEEMDVKVFITMHNTRDRSIIFPSKRIEKAVEGLKTCSTVMVHTNADVENLRKLGITDNVVMIPHGIYPPPSDSAETLPVEGRVMGTFGFLLPHKGQLQLVEAFERLPGWDQLLLLCATRDGTGNTEKKINSIIENKGLQDRVKLVTDFLDDDV
;
A
#
# COMPACT_ATOMS: atom_id res chain seq x y z
N MET A 1 10.34 1.58 23.33
CA MET A 1 10.02 2.61 22.28
C MET A 1 9.86 1.90 20.94
N ILE A 2 8.85 2.24 20.15
CA ILE A 2 8.52 1.58 18.88
C ILE A 2 9.05 2.42 17.71
N GLY A 3 9.81 1.80 16.80
CA GLY A 3 10.17 2.36 15.51
C GLY A 3 9.19 1.90 14.43
N TRP A 4 8.59 2.82 13.69
CA TRP A 4 7.66 2.50 12.60
C TRP A 4 8.29 2.82 11.24
N ILE A 5 8.55 1.81 10.42
CA ILE A 5 9.16 1.97 9.10
C ILE A 5 8.08 1.84 8.03
N SER A 6 7.79 2.95 7.33
CA SER A 6 6.76 3.01 6.29
C SER A 6 6.97 4.22 5.37
N THR A 7 6.20 4.31 4.29
CA THR A 7 5.93 5.58 3.62
C THR A 7 5.05 6.45 4.52
N TRP A 8 5.22 7.77 4.46
CA TRP A 8 4.50 8.70 5.35
C TRP A 8 4.21 10.02 4.66
N GLY A 9 3.06 10.63 4.96
CA GLY A 9 2.68 11.96 4.45
C GLY A 9 2.51 12.06 2.94
N ILE A 10 2.34 10.94 2.24
CA ILE A 10 2.13 10.89 0.80
C ILE A 10 0.80 10.23 0.43
N ARG A 11 0.30 10.52 -0.75
CA ARG A 11 -0.91 9.89 -1.32
C ARG A 11 -0.66 8.43 -1.66
N CYS A 12 -0.72 7.59 -0.64
CA CYS A 12 -0.45 6.14 -0.73
C CYS A 12 -1.26 5.39 0.33
N GLY A 13 -1.97 4.35 -0.07
CA GLY A 13 -2.77 3.54 0.86
C GLY A 13 -1.97 2.96 2.04
N ILE A 14 -0.66 2.68 1.86
CA ILE A 14 0.19 2.21 2.97
C ILE A 14 0.51 3.35 3.94
N ALA A 15 0.72 4.57 3.44
CA ALA A 15 0.93 5.74 4.28
C ALA A 15 -0.32 6.05 5.12
N THR A 16 -1.49 6.04 4.49
CA THR A 16 -2.78 6.22 5.19
C THR A 16 -3.02 5.12 6.22
N TYR A 17 -2.82 3.86 5.84
CA TYR A 17 -2.94 2.71 6.76
C TYR A 17 -2.00 2.82 7.95
N SER A 18 -0.74 3.22 7.71
CA SER A 18 0.25 3.45 8.76
C SER A 18 -0.17 4.56 9.71
N ARG A 19 -0.65 5.68 9.18
CA ARG A 19 -1.11 6.83 9.97
C ARG A 19 -2.21 6.41 10.95
N PHE A 20 -3.25 5.74 10.48
CA PHE A 20 -4.34 5.28 11.33
C PHE A 20 -3.90 4.33 12.45
N LEU A 21 -2.91 3.49 12.21
CA LEU A 21 -2.37 2.61 13.24
C LEU A 21 -1.51 3.38 14.24
N VAL A 22 -0.63 4.25 13.76
CA VAL A 22 0.27 5.04 14.61
C VAL A 22 -0.51 6.00 15.52
N GLU A 23 -1.59 6.60 15.03
CA GLU A 23 -2.47 7.47 15.83
C GLU A 23 -3.11 6.79 17.05
N GLN A 24 -3.18 5.45 17.05
CA GLN A 24 -3.68 4.65 18.15
C GLN A 24 -2.58 4.16 19.11
N MET A 25 -1.34 4.53 18.86
CA MET A 25 -0.18 4.08 19.63
C MET A 25 0.51 5.22 20.36
N ASN A 26 1.18 4.90 21.45
CA ASN A 26 2.05 5.83 22.17
C ASN A 26 3.52 5.49 21.91
N ASP A 27 4.40 6.46 22.08
CA ASP A 27 5.87 6.29 22.00
C ASP A 27 6.36 5.69 20.69
N VAL A 28 5.80 6.16 19.57
CA VAL A 28 6.18 5.73 18.21
C VAL A 28 7.08 6.75 17.54
N VAL A 29 8.18 6.29 16.98
CA VAL A 29 9.08 7.06 16.11
C VAL A 29 8.87 6.59 14.68
N VAL A 30 8.29 7.44 13.84
CA VAL A 30 8.08 7.13 12.43
C VAL A 30 9.37 7.39 11.65
N MET A 31 9.82 6.38 10.92
CA MET A 31 10.97 6.41 10.02
C MET A 31 10.48 6.27 8.58
N CYS A 32 10.53 7.36 7.83
CA CYS A 32 9.99 7.44 6.47
C CYS A 32 11.07 7.54 5.40
N GLN A 33 10.64 7.43 4.14
CA GLN A 33 11.49 7.61 2.97
C GLN A 33 11.90 9.07 2.82
N SER A 34 13.17 9.31 2.51
CA SER A 34 13.68 10.65 2.20
C SER A 34 13.03 11.20 0.92
N GLY A 35 12.60 12.46 0.96
CA GLY A 35 11.92 13.11 -0.17
C GLY A 35 10.40 12.87 -0.24
N GLU A 36 9.82 12.12 0.68
CA GLU A 36 8.39 12.12 0.94
C GLU A 36 8.07 13.40 1.72
N GLY A 37 7.21 14.25 1.17
CA GLY A 37 6.66 15.51 1.65
C GLY A 37 7.08 16.09 3.01
N ASP A 38 6.46 17.16 3.39
CA ASP A 38 6.71 17.79 4.70
C ASP A 38 6.03 16.93 5.78
N VAL A 39 6.83 16.20 6.55
CA VAL A 39 6.34 15.10 7.37
C VAL A 39 6.51 15.45 8.84
N GLU A 40 5.61 16.27 9.34
CA GLU A 40 5.62 16.61 10.76
C GLU A 40 5.56 15.31 11.60
N GLY A 41 6.54 15.17 12.50
CA GLY A 41 6.63 14.01 13.39
C GLY A 41 7.27 12.73 12.83
N ALA A 42 7.73 12.72 11.57
CA ALA A 42 8.45 11.58 11.00
C ALA A 42 9.91 11.93 10.64
N ILE A 43 10.78 10.93 10.63
CA ILE A 43 12.21 11.08 10.36
C ILE A 43 12.53 10.48 8.98
N PRO A 44 12.89 11.29 7.98
CA PRO A 44 13.30 10.80 6.68
C PRO A 44 14.73 10.19 6.78
N CYS A 45 14.84 8.88 6.76
CA CYS A 45 16.11 8.21 7.01
C CYS A 45 16.43 7.01 6.11
N TRP A 46 15.61 6.73 5.11
CA TRP A 46 15.86 5.68 4.12
C TRP A 46 15.40 6.10 2.72
N GLN A 47 15.81 5.37 1.69
CA GLN A 47 15.44 5.63 0.31
C GLN A 47 14.92 4.36 -0.36
N ARG A 48 13.89 4.53 -1.18
CA ARG A 48 13.37 3.47 -2.04
C ARG A 48 14.47 2.97 -2.98
N ASP A 49 14.49 1.66 -3.21
CA ASP A 49 15.45 1.00 -4.10
C ASP A 49 16.93 1.17 -3.70
N SER A 50 17.24 1.77 -2.56
CA SER A 50 18.58 1.82 -1.98
C SER A 50 18.85 0.56 -1.16
N ASN A 51 20.08 0.06 -1.22
CA ASN A 51 20.58 -0.99 -0.31
C ASN A 51 21.19 -0.40 0.97
N PHE A 52 21.07 0.91 1.16
CA PHE A 52 21.61 1.61 2.31
C PHE A 52 20.49 1.89 3.33
N PHE A 53 20.47 1.13 4.42
CA PHE A 53 19.56 1.32 5.55
C PHE A 53 20.26 1.88 6.81
N GLY A 54 21.47 2.40 6.65
CA GLY A 54 22.27 2.96 7.76
C GLY A 54 21.54 4.08 8.51
N GLY A 55 20.69 4.86 7.82
CA GLY A 55 19.86 5.88 8.46
C GLY A 55 18.85 5.27 9.43
N ILE A 56 18.20 4.15 9.07
CA ILE A 56 17.30 3.41 9.96
C ILE A 56 18.06 2.93 11.20
N ILE A 57 19.18 2.26 11.00
CA ILE A 57 20.01 1.73 12.09
C ILE A 57 20.50 2.84 13.02
N ALA A 58 20.93 3.97 12.45
CA ALA A 58 21.36 5.12 13.24
C ALA A 58 20.23 5.68 14.13
N GLN A 59 18.99 5.77 13.61
CA GLN A 59 17.85 6.24 14.39
C GLN A 59 17.49 5.24 15.51
N ILE A 60 17.51 3.94 15.23
CA ILE A 60 17.26 2.89 16.19
C ILE A 60 18.23 2.99 17.37
N ALA A 61 19.52 3.08 17.07
CA ALA A 61 20.57 3.20 18.09
C ALA A 61 20.49 4.50 18.87
N ALA A 62 20.31 5.65 18.19
CA ALA A 62 20.28 6.97 18.82
C ALA A 62 19.08 7.16 19.77
N LYS A 63 17.96 6.52 19.47
CA LYS A 63 16.72 6.65 20.24
C LYS A 63 16.46 5.49 21.21
N GLY A 64 17.30 4.45 21.23
CA GLY A 64 17.10 3.26 22.04
C GLY A 64 15.80 2.50 21.67
N ILE A 65 15.52 2.40 20.37
CA ILE A 65 14.35 1.65 19.86
C ILE A 65 14.64 0.15 20.04
N ASP A 66 13.75 -0.54 20.74
CA ASP A 66 13.83 -1.98 21.04
C ASP A 66 12.86 -2.83 20.21
N THR A 67 11.90 -2.18 19.57
CA THR A 67 10.85 -2.82 18.79
C THR A 67 10.62 -2.05 17.50
N VAL A 68 10.57 -2.76 16.37
CA VAL A 68 10.35 -2.16 15.06
C VAL A 68 9.12 -2.78 14.40
N VAL A 69 8.24 -1.95 13.84
CA VAL A 69 7.13 -2.35 12.97
C VAL A 69 7.44 -1.90 11.56
N ILE A 70 7.40 -2.82 10.60
CA ILE A 70 7.67 -2.55 9.19
C ILE A 70 6.39 -2.75 8.36
N GLN A 71 6.00 -1.75 7.58
CA GLN A 71 4.95 -1.88 6.58
C GLN A 71 5.59 -2.16 5.22
N HIS A 72 5.58 -3.41 4.79
CA HIS A 72 6.30 -3.84 3.61
C HIS A 72 5.43 -4.04 2.38
N GLN A 73 5.90 -3.48 1.27
CA GLN A 73 5.46 -3.81 -0.08
C GLN A 73 6.70 -3.90 -0.98
N PRO A 74 6.75 -4.81 -1.97
CA PRO A 74 7.91 -4.97 -2.86
C PRO A 74 8.33 -3.72 -3.64
N GLY A 75 7.44 -2.73 -3.77
CA GLY A 75 7.74 -1.43 -4.36
C GLY A 75 8.38 -0.41 -3.41
N LEU A 76 8.44 -0.69 -2.11
CA LEU A 76 9.06 0.17 -1.10
C LEU A 76 10.48 -0.29 -0.78
N LEU A 77 10.63 -1.53 -0.35
CA LEU A 77 11.92 -2.16 -0.07
C LEU A 77 12.02 -3.45 -0.89
N ARG A 78 13.12 -3.63 -1.61
CA ARG A 78 13.41 -4.89 -2.31
C ARG A 78 13.63 -5.99 -1.29
N PHE A 79 13.21 -7.19 -1.60
CA PHE A 79 13.33 -8.33 -0.67
C PHE A 79 14.77 -8.64 -0.24
N SER A 80 15.77 -8.45 -1.11
CA SER A 80 17.17 -8.62 -0.74
C SER A 80 17.61 -7.62 0.34
N TYR A 81 17.20 -6.36 0.22
CA TYR A 81 17.53 -5.31 1.19
C TYR A 81 16.73 -5.46 2.49
N LEU A 82 15.49 -5.88 2.37
CA LEU A 82 14.68 -6.25 3.54
C LEU A 82 15.38 -7.35 4.33
N ASN A 83 15.88 -8.41 3.67
CA ASN A 83 16.59 -9.49 4.33
C ASN A 83 17.80 -8.99 5.13
N GLU A 84 18.63 -8.17 4.51
CA GLU A 84 19.82 -7.60 5.16
C GLU A 84 19.44 -6.72 6.36
N LEU A 85 18.39 -5.91 6.22
CA LEU A 85 17.86 -5.09 7.32
C LEU A 85 17.38 -5.95 8.48
N LEU A 86 16.58 -6.99 8.20
CA LEU A 86 16.00 -7.86 9.22
C LEU A 86 17.09 -8.62 9.99
N LEU A 87 18.07 -9.18 9.30
CA LEU A 87 19.22 -9.85 9.94
C LEU A 87 20.05 -8.86 10.80
N LYS A 88 20.18 -7.61 10.34
CA LYS A 88 20.88 -6.59 11.13
C LYS A 88 20.11 -6.19 12.39
N LEU A 89 18.78 -6.12 12.32
CA LEU A 89 17.95 -5.86 13.48
C LEU A 89 17.99 -7.02 14.49
N GLU A 90 18.06 -8.27 14.02
CA GLU A 90 18.28 -9.43 14.87
C GLU A 90 19.62 -9.36 15.61
N GLU A 91 20.74 -9.05 14.90
CA GLU A 91 22.05 -8.85 15.51
C GLU A 91 22.06 -7.77 16.61
N MET A 92 21.15 -6.79 16.51
CA MET A 92 21.00 -5.71 17.48
C MET A 92 20.01 -6.03 18.62
N ASP A 93 19.45 -7.24 18.66
CA ASP A 93 18.42 -7.68 19.61
C ASP A 93 17.13 -6.80 19.57
N VAL A 94 16.80 -6.30 18.36
CA VAL A 94 15.59 -5.50 18.12
C VAL A 94 14.46 -6.42 17.69
N LYS A 95 13.33 -6.38 18.39
CA LYS A 95 12.12 -7.13 18.03
C LYS A 95 11.48 -6.57 16.75
N VAL A 96 11.20 -7.43 15.78
CA VAL A 96 10.61 -7.01 14.52
C VAL A 96 9.23 -7.60 14.32
N PHE A 97 8.26 -6.73 14.05
CA PHE A 97 6.94 -7.05 13.55
C PHE A 97 6.82 -6.51 12.11
N ILE A 98 6.49 -7.35 11.16
CA ILE A 98 6.38 -6.93 9.76
C ILE A 98 5.01 -7.25 9.18
N THR A 99 4.36 -6.25 8.56
CA THR A 99 3.15 -6.45 7.77
C THR A 99 3.52 -6.59 6.31
N MET A 100 3.23 -7.73 5.73
CA MET A 100 3.45 -8.02 4.32
C MET A 100 2.17 -7.73 3.54
N HIS A 101 2.08 -6.55 2.90
CA HIS A 101 0.91 -6.19 2.06
C HIS A 101 0.86 -6.97 0.75
N ASN A 102 1.90 -7.69 0.40
CA ASN A 102 1.94 -8.57 -0.76
C ASN A 102 3.03 -9.63 -0.58
N THR A 103 2.66 -10.90 -0.67
CA THR A 103 3.58 -12.04 -0.63
C THR A 103 3.78 -12.68 -2.00
N ARG A 104 3.10 -12.18 -3.06
CA ARG A 104 3.21 -12.74 -4.40
C ARG A 104 4.42 -12.20 -5.12
N ASP A 105 5.24 -13.09 -5.63
CA ASP A 105 6.29 -12.75 -6.57
C ASP A 105 5.69 -12.39 -7.93
N ARG A 106 5.89 -11.14 -8.35
CA ARG A 106 5.43 -10.67 -9.67
C ARG A 106 6.58 -10.44 -10.66
N SER A 107 7.82 -10.68 -10.23
CA SER A 107 8.96 -10.33 -11.05
C SER A 107 9.72 -11.58 -11.51
N ILE A 108 9.44 -12.01 -12.74
CA ILE A 108 10.27 -12.99 -13.45
C ILE A 108 11.62 -12.36 -13.84
N ILE A 109 11.66 -11.04 -14.05
CA ILE A 109 12.80 -10.32 -14.64
C ILE A 109 13.80 -9.79 -13.57
N PHE A 110 13.32 -9.51 -12.35
CA PHE A 110 14.15 -8.90 -11.30
C PHE A 110 14.33 -9.82 -10.09
N PRO A 111 15.44 -10.59 -10.01
CA PRO A 111 15.67 -11.54 -8.92
C PRO A 111 15.66 -10.91 -7.50
N SER A 112 16.07 -9.64 -7.37
CA SER A 112 16.05 -8.91 -6.09
C SER A 112 14.64 -8.62 -5.56
N LYS A 113 13.62 -8.76 -6.41
CA LYS A 113 12.20 -8.59 -6.06
C LYS A 113 11.52 -9.91 -5.70
N ARG A 114 12.25 -11.01 -5.66
CA ARG A 114 11.72 -12.32 -5.29
C ARG A 114 11.71 -12.49 -3.78
N ILE A 115 10.58 -12.92 -3.25
CA ILE A 115 10.37 -13.09 -1.82
C ILE A 115 11.34 -14.11 -1.19
N GLU A 116 11.81 -15.08 -1.96
CA GLU A 116 12.82 -16.06 -1.52
C GLU A 116 14.12 -15.40 -1.02
N LYS A 117 14.38 -14.16 -1.48
CA LYS A 117 15.53 -13.38 -1.03
C LYS A 117 15.41 -12.81 0.39
N ALA A 118 14.21 -12.86 0.97
CA ALA A 118 13.96 -12.37 2.33
C ALA A 118 13.65 -13.48 3.33
N VAL A 119 13.72 -14.74 2.92
CA VAL A 119 13.29 -15.89 3.75
C VAL A 119 14.03 -15.94 5.07
N GLU A 120 15.35 -15.81 5.06
CA GLU A 120 16.14 -15.90 6.29
C GLU A 120 15.82 -14.75 7.25
N GLY A 121 15.74 -13.51 6.77
CA GLY A 121 15.38 -12.39 7.60
C GLY A 121 13.91 -12.46 8.08
N LEU A 122 12.97 -12.95 7.25
CA LEU A 122 11.57 -13.10 7.69
C LEU A 122 11.43 -14.15 8.81
N LYS A 123 12.27 -15.16 8.84
CA LYS A 123 12.29 -16.15 9.94
C LYS A 123 12.75 -15.57 11.27
N THR A 124 13.58 -14.52 11.27
CA THR A 124 14.03 -13.87 12.51
C THR A 124 13.01 -12.90 13.10
N CYS A 125 11.99 -12.51 12.32
CA CYS A 125 10.94 -11.63 12.83
C CYS A 125 10.17 -12.27 13.99
N SER A 126 9.82 -11.47 14.99
CA SER A 126 8.91 -11.89 16.07
C SER A 126 7.54 -12.27 15.52
N THR A 127 7.07 -11.53 14.51
CA THR A 127 5.80 -11.83 13.81
C THR A 127 5.82 -11.31 12.38
N VAL A 128 5.39 -12.15 11.45
CA VAL A 128 5.08 -11.78 10.05
C VAL A 128 3.57 -11.75 9.89
N MET A 129 3.01 -10.55 9.78
CA MET A 129 1.57 -10.33 9.60
C MET A 129 1.23 -10.33 8.11
N VAL A 130 0.17 -11.04 7.75
CA VAL A 130 -0.38 -11.09 6.39
C VAL A 130 -1.90 -10.93 6.43
N HIS A 131 -2.53 -10.59 5.30
CA HIS A 131 -3.94 -10.24 5.26
C HIS A 131 -4.86 -11.35 4.74
N THR A 132 -4.31 -12.37 4.10
CA THR A 132 -5.11 -13.44 3.50
C THR A 132 -4.53 -14.84 3.74
N ASN A 133 -5.39 -15.86 3.70
CA ASN A 133 -4.95 -17.26 3.74
C ASN A 133 -4.01 -17.62 2.58
N ALA A 134 -4.19 -16.99 1.42
CA ALA A 134 -3.30 -17.20 0.28
C ALA A 134 -1.87 -16.71 0.56
N ASP A 135 -1.73 -15.63 1.34
CA ASP A 135 -0.42 -15.13 1.76
C ASP A 135 0.23 -16.07 2.78
N VAL A 136 -0.54 -16.61 3.72
CA VAL A 136 -0.06 -17.66 4.66
C VAL A 136 0.49 -18.86 3.89
N GLU A 137 -0.24 -19.36 2.90
CA GLU A 137 0.19 -20.49 2.07
C GLU A 137 1.45 -20.17 1.23
N ASN A 138 1.58 -18.93 0.76
CA ASN A 138 2.78 -18.50 0.04
C ASN A 138 4.02 -18.52 0.96
N LEU A 139 3.91 -18.01 2.18
CA LEU A 139 5.00 -18.03 3.15
C LEU A 139 5.33 -19.45 3.62
N ARG A 140 4.32 -20.28 3.84
CA ARG A 140 4.49 -21.69 4.20
C ARG A 140 5.29 -22.47 3.15
N LYS A 141 5.02 -22.24 1.86
CA LYS A 141 5.78 -22.87 0.76
C LYS A 141 7.25 -22.51 0.78
N LEU A 142 7.60 -21.38 1.40
CA LEU A 142 8.98 -20.91 1.59
C LEU A 142 9.58 -21.36 2.92
N GLY A 143 8.87 -22.17 3.70
CA GLY A 143 9.33 -22.65 5.01
C GLY A 143 9.28 -21.59 6.11
N ILE A 144 8.39 -20.58 5.98
CA ILE A 144 8.11 -19.59 7.02
C ILE A 144 6.74 -19.95 7.60
N THR A 145 6.73 -20.52 8.81
CA THR A 145 5.51 -21.10 9.43
C THR A 145 5.28 -20.62 10.85
N ASP A 146 6.32 -20.55 11.66
CA ASP A 146 6.20 -20.48 13.12
C ASP A 146 5.83 -19.09 13.62
N ASN A 147 6.13 -18.05 12.84
CA ASN A 147 5.93 -16.65 13.19
C ASN A 147 4.92 -15.93 12.29
N VAL A 148 4.15 -16.66 11.48
CA VAL A 148 3.16 -16.08 10.56
C VAL A 148 1.80 -15.97 11.22
N VAL A 149 1.21 -14.77 11.19
CA VAL A 149 -0.12 -14.49 11.71
C VAL A 149 -0.98 -13.84 10.63
N MET A 150 -2.17 -14.37 10.38
CA MET A 150 -3.14 -13.77 9.49
C MET A 150 -4.01 -12.79 10.26
N ILE A 151 -3.92 -11.52 9.89
CA ILE A 151 -4.74 -10.43 10.41
C ILE A 151 -5.49 -9.82 9.23
N PRO A 152 -6.83 -9.86 9.20
CA PRO A 152 -7.59 -9.21 8.15
C PRO A 152 -7.21 -7.74 8.01
N HIS A 153 -7.25 -7.23 6.77
CA HIS A 153 -6.93 -5.81 6.54
C HIS A 153 -7.91 -4.93 7.34
N GLY A 154 -7.38 -3.97 8.09
CA GLY A 154 -8.18 -3.01 8.83
C GLY A 154 -9.06 -2.17 7.89
N ILE A 155 -10.24 -1.82 8.37
CA ILE A 155 -11.18 -0.93 7.68
C ILE A 155 -11.34 0.30 8.57
N TYR A 156 -11.15 1.48 7.97
CA TYR A 156 -11.46 2.72 8.67
C TYR A 156 -12.98 2.86 8.82
N PRO A 157 -13.49 3.20 10.01
CA PRO A 157 -14.92 3.40 10.18
C PRO A 157 -15.37 4.56 9.28
N PRO A 158 -16.52 4.45 8.61
CA PRO A 158 -17.07 5.55 7.83
C PRO A 158 -17.31 6.74 8.76
N PRO A 159 -17.15 7.99 8.26
CA PRO A 159 -17.51 9.17 9.02
C PRO A 159 -18.99 9.09 9.44
N SER A 160 -19.29 9.44 10.68
CA SER A 160 -20.59 9.22 11.31
C SER A 160 -21.73 10.06 10.72
N ASP A 161 -21.44 11.14 9.99
CA ASP A 161 -22.41 12.17 9.64
C ASP A 161 -22.47 12.55 8.15
N SER A 162 -21.75 11.87 7.26
CA SER A 162 -21.66 12.25 5.85
C SER A 162 -22.19 11.19 4.89
N ALA A 163 -23.45 10.84 5.01
CA ALA A 163 -24.16 10.31 3.85
C ALA A 163 -24.59 11.48 2.95
N GLU A 164 -23.64 12.24 2.43
CA GLU A 164 -23.93 13.03 1.24
C GLU A 164 -24.33 12.05 0.15
N THR A 165 -25.61 12.04 -0.16
CA THR A 165 -26.12 11.29 -1.30
C THR A 165 -25.46 11.87 -2.54
N LEU A 166 -24.63 11.09 -3.21
CA LEU A 166 -24.13 11.48 -4.52
C LEU A 166 -25.33 11.92 -5.38
N PRO A 167 -25.25 13.07 -6.10
CA PRO A 167 -26.33 13.55 -6.96
C PRO A 167 -26.40 12.68 -8.22
N VAL A 168 -26.77 11.42 -8.05
CA VAL A 168 -26.88 10.41 -9.11
C VAL A 168 -28.25 9.77 -9.02
N GLU A 169 -28.97 9.74 -10.12
CA GLU A 169 -30.25 9.10 -10.24
C GLU A 169 -30.11 7.68 -10.78
N GLY A 170 -30.97 6.76 -10.33
CA GLY A 170 -30.99 5.40 -10.80
C GLY A 170 -29.95 4.48 -10.16
N ARG A 171 -29.62 3.38 -10.83
CA ARG A 171 -28.64 2.40 -10.37
C ARG A 171 -27.23 2.79 -10.80
N VAL A 172 -26.37 3.06 -9.84
CA VAL A 172 -25.00 3.51 -10.06
C VAL A 172 -24.03 2.38 -9.77
N MET A 173 -23.12 2.14 -10.70
CA MET A 173 -21.94 1.29 -10.51
C MET A 173 -20.75 2.21 -10.17
N GLY A 174 -20.11 2.00 -9.04
CA GLY A 174 -18.93 2.76 -8.60
C GLY A 174 -17.65 1.95 -8.64
N THR A 175 -16.55 2.59 -9.00
CA THR A 175 -15.20 2.08 -8.78
C THR A 175 -14.29 3.20 -8.30
N PHE A 176 -13.30 2.87 -7.46
CA PHE A 176 -12.40 3.86 -6.88
C PHE A 176 -10.95 3.36 -6.82
N GLY A 177 -10.03 4.28 -6.59
CA GLY A 177 -8.60 4.02 -6.43
C GLY A 177 -7.75 4.68 -7.52
N PHE A 178 -6.46 4.35 -7.59
CA PHE A 178 -5.60 4.92 -8.63
C PHE A 178 -5.94 4.37 -10.02
N LEU A 179 -5.91 5.24 -11.01
CA LEU A 179 -6.16 4.93 -12.41
C LEU A 179 -4.96 4.18 -13.03
N LEU A 180 -4.83 2.90 -12.72
CA LEU A 180 -3.71 2.07 -13.16
C LEU A 180 -4.17 1.00 -14.16
N PRO A 181 -3.36 0.69 -15.19
CA PRO A 181 -3.75 -0.25 -16.24
C PRO A 181 -4.24 -1.61 -15.74
N HIS A 182 -3.67 -2.10 -14.63
CA HIS A 182 -4.00 -3.41 -14.06
C HIS A 182 -5.23 -3.41 -13.13
N LYS A 183 -5.85 -2.26 -12.90
CA LYS A 183 -7.03 -2.12 -12.03
C LYS A 183 -8.36 -2.42 -12.75
N GLY A 184 -8.34 -2.52 -14.08
CA GLY A 184 -9.50 -2.92 -14.86
C GLY A 184 -10.51 -1.81 -15.17
N GLN A 185 -10.23 -0.55 -14.81
CA GLN A 185 -11.17 0.56 -15.09
C GLN A 185 -11.43 0.73 -16.58
N LEU A 186 -10.40 0.59 -17.43
CA LEU A 186 -10.56 0.67 -18.88
C LEU A 186 -11.52 -0.40 -19.39
N GLN A 187 -11.32 -1.65 -18.97
CA GLN A 187 -12.18 -2.79 -19.34
C GLN A 187 -13.60 -2.61 -18.81
N LEU A 188 -13.76 -2.01 -17.63
CA LEU A 188 -15.07 -1.72 -17.08
C LEU A 188 -15.84 -0.72 -17.96
N VAL A 189 -15.20 0.36 -18.39
CA VAL A 189 -15.82 1.34 -19.30
C VAL A 189 -16.16 0.72 -20.65
N GLU A 190 -15.27 -0.10 -21.21
CA GLU A 190 -15.52 -0.85 -22.45
C GLU A 190 -16.74 -1.77 -22.36
N ALA A 191 -16.91 -2.41 -21.19
CA ALA A 191 -18.00 -3.36 -20.96
C ALA A 191 -19.32 -2.67 -20.56
N PHE A 192 -19.29 -1.47 -19.98
CA PHE A 192 -20.42 -0.82 -19.33
C PHE A 192 -21.64 -0.69 -20.26
N GLU A 193 -21.45 -0.37 -21.54
CA GLU A 193 -22.53 -0.29 -22.54
C GLU A 193 -23.37 -1.58 -22.62
N ARG A 194 -22.74 -2.74 -22.37
CA ARG A 194 -23.36 -4.07 -22.47
C ARG A 194 -23.91 -4.57 -21.13
N LEU A 195 -23.76 -3.81 -20.06
CA LEU A 195 -24.26 -4.19 -18.73
C LEU A 195 -25.70 -3.71 -18.55
N PRO A 196 -26.69 -4.61 -18.63
CA PRO A 196 -28.08 -4.23 -18.48
C PRO A 196 -28.36 -3.84 -17.03
N GLY A 197 -29.24 -2.87 -16.88
CA GLY A 197 -29.75 -2.50 -15.56
C GLY A 197 -28.88 -1.56 -14.75
N TRP A 198 -27.86 -0.97 -15.33
CA TRP A 198 -27.07 0.10 -14.73
C TRP A 198 -27.27 1.39 -15.52
N ASP A 199 -27.63 2.46 -14.81
CA ASP A 199 -27.93 3.76 -15.41
C ASP A 199 -26.66 4.59 -15.55
N GLN A 200 -25.80 4.55 -14.53
CA GLN A 200 -24.57 5.32 -14.46
C GLN A 200 -23.34 4.50 -14.01
N LEU A 201 -22.16 4.90 -14.48
CA LEU A 201 -20.87 4.43 -14.02
C LEU A 201 -20.05 5.61 -13.49
N LEU A 202 -19.67 5.53 -12.21
CA LEU A 202 -18.85 6.52 -11.54
C LEU A 202 -17.45 5.95 -11.28
N LEU A 203 -16.43 6.60 -11.86
CA LEU A 203 -15.03 6.25 -11.65
C LEU A 203 -14.37 7.36 -10.80
N LEU A 204 -14.12 7.07 -9.52
CA LEU A 204 -13.37 7.93 -8.60
C LEU A 204 -11.92 7.47 -8.58
N CYS A 205 -11.15 7.88 -9.60
CA CYS A 205 -9.88 7.23 -9.93
C CYS A 205 -8.75 8.25 -10.04
N ALA A 206 -8.13 8.58 -8.91
CA ALA A 206 -7.03 9.51 -8.86
C ALA A 206 -5.89 9.15 -9.83
N THR A 207 -5.35 10.16 -10.48
CA THR A 207 -4.17 10.02 -11.34
C THR A 207 -2.88 10.18 -10.54
N ARG A 208 -1.81 9.63 -11.07
CA ARG A 208 -0.43 9.82 -10.62
C ARG A 208 0.50 9.72 -11.82
N ASP A 209 1.78 9.94 -11.62
CA ASP A 209 2.77 9.83 -12.70
C ASP A 209 2.65 8.50 -13.46
N GLY A 210 2.59 8.58 -14.77
CA GLY A 210 2.45 7.43 -15.67
C GLY A 210 1.02 6.95 -15.94
N THR A 211 -0.01 7.55 -15.35
CA THR A 211 -1.42 7.15 -15.58
C THR A 211 -2.12 7.87 -16.72
N GLY A 212 -1.57 9.00 -17.21
CA GLY A 212 -2.22 9.86 -18.22
C GLY A 212 -2.61 9.16 -19.53
N ASN A 213 -1.97 8.05 -19.91
CA ASN A 213 -2.38 7.28 -21.08
C ASN A 213 -3.68 6.49 -20.83
N THR A 214 -3.91 5.99 -19.61
CA THR A 214 -5.15 5.28 -19.26
C THR A 214 -6.33 6.23 -19.22
N GLU A 215 -6.17 7.41 -18.65
CA GLU A 215 -7.17 8.48 -18.64
C GLU A 215 -7.60 8.88 -20.07
N LYS A 216 -6.62 9.17 -20.93
CA LYS A 216 -6.90 9.52 -22.34
C LYS A 216 -7.68 8.43 -23.07
N LYS A 217 -7.34 7.16 -22.84
CA LYS A 217 -8.06 6.03 -23.44
C LYS A 217 -9.49 5.92 -22.95
N ILE A 218 -9.72 6.09 -21.64
CA ILE A 218 -11.07 6.08 -21.05
C ILE A 218 -11.91 7.22 -21.65
N ASN A 219 -11.41 8.45 -21.67
CA ASN A 219 -12.10 9.59 -22.23
C ASN A 219 -12.44 9.36 -23.72
N SER A 220 -11.50 8.83 -24.49
CA SER A 220 -11.75 8.49 -25.89
C SER A 220 -12.86 7.45 -26.07
N ILE A 221 -12.96 6.46 -25.19
CA ILE A 221 -14.04 5.46 -25.26
C ILE A 221 -15.37 6.10 -24.87
N ILE A 222 -15.42 6.93 -23.83
CA ILE A 222 -16.62 7.67 -23.42
C ILE A 222 -17.16 8.50 -24.59
N GLU A 223 -16.29 9.25 -25.26
CA GLU A 223 -16.63 10.08 -26.40
C GLU A 223 -17.11 9.25 -27.60
N ASN A 224 -16.31 8.25 -28.01
CA ASN A 224 -16.61 7.43 -29.20
C ASN A 224 -17.89 6.61 -29.07
N LYS A 225 -18.30 6.29 -27.85
CA LYS A 225 -19.49 5.49 -27.56
C LYS A 225 -20.71 6.33 -27.16
N GLY A 226 -20.57 7.66 -27.06
CA GLY A 226 -21.66 8.55 -26.63
C GLY A 226 -22.10 8.28 -25.18
N LEU A 227 -21.15 8.01 -24.29
CA LEU A 227 -21.42 7.64 -22.89
C LEU A 227 -21.27 8.81 -21.90
N GLN A 228 -21.14 10.06 -22.37
CA GLN A 228 -20.84 11.24 -21.54
C GLN A 228 -21.88 11.47 -20.43
N ASP A 229 -23.15 11.17 -20.69
CA ASP A 229 -24.23 11.32 -19.72
C ASP A 229 -24.33 10.14 -18.74
N ARG A 230 -23.64 9.04 -19.02
CA ARG A 230 -23.74 7.79 -18.24
C ARG A 230 -22.45 7.39 -17.54
N VAL A 231 -21.30 7.92 -17.96
CA VAL A 231 -19.99 7.59 -17.39
C VAL A 231 -19.31 8.85 -16.92
N LYS A 232 -19.08 8.95 -15.61
CA LYS A 232 -18.38 10.07 -14.98
C LYS A 232 -17.01 9.60 -14.50
N LEU A 233 -15.96 10.22 -14.99
CA LEU A 233 -14.58 10.01 -14.54
C LEU A 233 -14.13 11.22 -13.71
N VAL A 234 -13.79 10.98 -12.46
CA VAL A 234 -13.18 11.96 -11.54
C VAL A 234 -11.75 11.50 -11.29
N THR A 235 -10.78 12.35 -11.62
CA THR A 235 -9.35 12.02 -11.55
C THR A 235 -8.62 12.74 -10.43
N ASP A 236 -9.30 13.60 -9.71
CA ASP A 236 -8.76 14.25 -8.52
C ASP A 236 -8.58 13.25 -7.38
N PHE A 237 -7.58 13.49 -6.57
CA PHE A 237 -7.45 12.75 -5.33
C PHE A 237 -8.48 13.30 -4.34
N LEU A 238 -9.37 12.43 -3.89
CA LEU A 238 -10.32 12.77 -2.85
C LEU A 238 -9.62 12.60 -1.50
N ASP A 239 -9.58 13.66 -0.71
CA ASP A 239 -9.06 13.62 0.65
C ASP A 239 -10.05 12.89 1.57
N ASP A 240 -9.59 12.47 2.75
CA ASP A 240 -10.38 11.65 3.69
C ASP A 240 -11.63 12.40 4.25
N ASP A 241 -11.74 13.70 3.98
CA ASP A 241 -12.83 14.57 4.44
C ASP A 241 -13.95 14.78 3.38
N VAL A 242 -13.91 14.04 2.26
CA VAL A 242 -14.87 14.14 1.15
C VAL A 242 -15.75 12.88 1.04
#